data_f59892d419228191871f0aa1d868d19f
#
_entry.id   f59892d419228191871f0aa1d868d19f
#
_cell.length_a   1.000
_cell.length_b   1.000
_cell.length_c   1.000
_cell.angle_alpha   90.00
_cell.angle_beta   90.00
_cell.angle_gamma   90.00
#
_symmetry.space_group_name_H-M   'P 1'
#
loop_
_entity.id
_entity.type
_entity.pdbx_description
1 polymer ?
#
loop_
_entity_poly.entity_id
_entity_poly.type
_entity_poly.pdbx_seq_one_letter_code
_entity_poly.pdbx_strand_id
1 'polypeptide(L)'
;MSENFPQVAASLAATAADFYIRGWMLGTSGNLSAMVQREPLHLIITPSGVDKGELKADQFILIDDRACVIGDGSAKPSDECPLHIRIVKERGAGAVFHTHSVWSTMLSEQNFENGGLAIEGYEMLKGLQGVKTHEHREWLPILENSQNMTELADRVSNSFRQYPGTHGFLLRRHGLYTWGEDLAQAKRHIEILEFLLETVGRSLRSGFN
;
A
#
# COMPACT_ATOMS: atom_id res chain seq x y z
N MET A 1 14.83 7.89 -19.46
CA MET A 1 14.65 7.40 -18.07
C MET A 1 15.13 8.53 -17.17
N SER A 2 14.38 8.88 -16.13
CA SER A 2 14.83 9.90 -15.18
C SER A 2 16.15 9.42 -14.53
N GLU A 3 17.08 10.32 -14.26
CA GLU A 3 18.38 10.00 -13.64
C GLU A 3 18.23 9.27 -12.28
N ASN A 4 17.05 9.31 -11.69
CA ASN A 4 16.75 8.75 -10.37
C ASN A 4 16.18 7.29 -10.41
N PHE A 5 15.86 6.73 -11.58
CA PHE A 5 15.24 5.41 -11.70
C PHE A 5 16.03 4.28 -10.99
N PRO A 6 17.36 4.11 -11.22
CA PRO A 6 18.11 3.01 -10.59
C PRO A 6 18.13 3.08 -9.06
N GLN A 7 18.21 4.27 -8.49
CA GLN A 7 18.25 4.46 -7.04
C GLN A 7 16.88 4.15 -6.40
N VAL A 8 15.80 4.62 -7.03
CA VAL A 8 14.42 4.36 -6.58
C VAL A 8 14.11 2.87 -6.67
N ALA A 9 14.49 2.21 -7.77
CA ALA A 9 14.33 0.77 -7.95
C ALA A 9 15.09 -0.04 -6.89
N ALA A 10 16.34 0.33 -6.59
CA ALA A 10 17.14 -0.31 -5.55
C ALA A 10 16.51 -0.15 -4.15
N SER A 11 15.97 1.04 -3.85
CA SER A 11 15.28 1.30 -2.58
C SER A 11 13.98 0.50 -2.46
N LEU A 12 13.21 0.37 -3.55
CA LEU A 12 12.01 -0.46 -3.58
C LEU A 12 12.34 -1.95 -3.44
N ALA A 13 13.42 -2.44 -4.08
CA ALA A 13 13.87 -3.83 -3.95
C ALA A 13 14.25 -4.16 -2.51
N ALA A 14 15.02 -3.29 -1.85
CA ALA A 14 15.38 -3.45 -0.44
C ALA A 14 14.13 -3.43 0.48
N THR A 15 13.15 -2.57 0.17
CA THR A 15 11.90 -2.50 0.92
C THR A 15 11.06 -3.76 0.72
N ALA A 16 10.97 -4.28 -0.50
CA ALA A 16 10.25 -5.52 -0.80
C ALA A 16 10.85 -6.72 -0.05
N ALA A 17 12.18 -6.84 -0.03
CA ALA A 17 12.89 -7.89 0.72
C ALA A 17 12.65 -7.77 2.23
N ASP A 18 12.66 -6.57 2.81
CA ASP A 18 12.32 -6.34 4.22
C ASP A 18 10.88 -6.78 4.54
N PHE A 19 9.91 -6.39 3.70
CA PHE A 19 8.50 -6.78 3.88
C PHE A 19 8.26 -8.29 3.68
N TYR A 20 9.03 -8.93 2.78
CA TYR A 20 9.01 -10.38 2.63
C TYR A 20 9.48 -11.08 3.92
N ILE A 21 10.61 -10.65 4.51
CA ILE A 21 11.15 -11.19 5.78
C ILE A 21 10.13 -11.02 6.92
N ARG A 22 9.38 -9.91 6.94
CA ARG A 22 8.32 -9.66 7.92
C ARG A 22 7.05 -10.50 7.68
N GLY A 23 6.96 -11.24 6.59
CA GLY A 23 5.79 -12.04 6.24
C GLY A 23 4.63 -11.23 5.67
N TRP A 24 4.89 -10.02 5.16
CA TRP A 24 3.84 -9.15 4.60
C TRP A 24 3.68 -9.28 3.09
N MET A 25 4.63 -9.91 2.40
CA MET A 25 4.64 -10.08 0.94
C MET A 25 5.06 -11.51 0.53
N LEU A 26 4.50 -12.51 1.19
CA LEU A 26 4.84 -13.92 0.96
C LEU A 26 4.36 -14.43 -0.41
N GLY A 27 5.04 -15.41 -0.93
CA GLY A 27 4.83 -15.93 -2.27
C GLY A 27 5.17 -14.83 -3.29
N THR A 28 4.26 -14.51 -4.18
CA THR A 28 4.42 -13.42 -5.14
C THR A 28 3.48 -12.24 -4.85
N SER A 29 2.90 -12.21 -3.64
CA SER A 29 1.87 -11.26 -3.25
C SER A 29 2.39 -9.84 -3.00
N GLY A 30 1.48 -8.88 -2.97
CA GLY A 30 1.77 -7.48 -2.72
C GLY A 30 2.52 -6.78 -3.86
N ASN A 31 2.53 -5.47 -3.83
CA ASN A 31 3.24 -4.66 -4.81
C ASN A 31 3.61 -3.29 -4.25
N LEU A 32 4.71 -2.75 -4.77
CA LEU A 32 5.26 -1.47 -4.38
C LEU A 32 5.46 -0.62 -5.63
N SER A 33 5.10 0.65 -5.56
CA SER A 33 5.39 1.61 -6.64
C SER A 33 5.93 2.92 -6.11
N ALA A 34 6.66 3.62 -6.98
CA ALA A 34 7.08 4.99 -6.73
C ALA A 34 6.96 5.84 -7.99
N MET A 35 6.61 7.09 -7.80
CA MET A 35 6.56 8.08 -8.86
C MET A 35 7.98 8.54 -9.22
N VAL A 36 8.37 8.41 -10.48
CA VAL A 36 9.65 8.88 -11.00
C VAL A 36 9.52 10.14 -11.86
N GLN A 37 8.31 10.42 -12.31
CA GLN A 37 8.00 11.64 -13.06
C GLN A 37 6.53 12.00 -12.84
N ARG A 38 6.23 13.29 -12.63
CA ARG A 38 4.88 13.76 -12.39
C ARG A 38 4.13 14.12 -13.66
N GLU A 39 4.81 14.74 -14.61
CA GLU A 39 4.23 15.19 -15.88
C GLU A 39 5.18 14.91 -17.06
N PRO A 40 4.80 13.98 -17.98
CA PRO A 40 3.69 13.04 -17.84
C PRO A 40 3.91 12.09 -16.65
N LEU A 41 2.83 11.56 -16.06
CA LEU A 41 2.94 10.66 -14.91
C LEU A 41 3.61 9.35 -15.30
N HIS A 42 4.74 9.07 -14.65
CA HIS A 42 5.43 7.77 -14.76
C HIS A 42 5.67 7.19 -13.36
N LEU A 43 5.32 5.92 -13.21
CA LEU A 43 5.59 5.14 -12.00
C LEU A 43 6.51 3.98 -12.32
N ILE A 44 7.40 3.66 -11.39
CA ILE A 44 8.01 2.34 -11.36
C ILE A 44 7.20 1.45 -10.41
N ILE A 45 7.02 0.19 -10.77
CA ILE A 45 6.24 -0.77 -9.99
C ILE A 45 6.88 -2.15 -10.03
N THR A 46 6.66 -2.93 -8.99
CA THR A 46 7.06 -4.34 -8.94
C THR A 46 6.37 -5.14 -10.04
N PRO A 47 7.07 -6.09 -10.69
CA PRO A 47 6.46 -7.00 -11.66
C PRO A 47 5.49 -7.97 -10.99
N SER A 48 4.52 -8.46 -11.78
CA SER A 48 3.61 -9.52 -11.38
C SER A 48 4.31 -10.88 -11.34
N GLY A 49 3.95 -11.74 -10.38
CA GLY A 49 4.41 -13.12 -10.33
C GLY A 49 5.88 -13.33 -9.93
N VAL A 50 6.58 -12.29 -9.48
CA VAL A 50 7.97 -12.37 -9.00
C VAL A 50 8.00 -12.41 -7.47
N ASP A 51 8.85 -13.29 -6.90
CA ASP A 51 9.10 -13.35 -5.46
C ASP A 51 9.69 -12.02 -4.97
N LYS A 52 9.06 -11.44 -3.96
CA LYS A 52 9.45 -10.11 -3.46
C LYS A 52 10.71 -10.15 -2.59
N GLY A 53 11.05 -11.33 -2.04
CA GLY A 53 12.28 -11.54 -1.28
C GLY A 53 13.54 -11.57 -2.14
N GLU A 54 13.40 -11.88 -3.44
CA GLU A 54 14.51 -12.00 -4.40
C GLU A 54 14.47 -10.92 -5.50
N LEU A 55 13.56 -9.95 -5.39
CA LEU A 55 13.35 -8.93 -6.40
C LEU A 55 14.57 -8.01 -6.54
N LYS A 56 15.05 -7.84 -7.79
CA LYS A 56 16.19 -6.99 -8.13
C LYS A 56 15.76 -5.67 -8.73
N ALA A 57 16.62 -4.66 -8.64
CA ALA A 57 16.34 -3.32 -9.13
C ALA A 57 16.08 -3.24 -10.65
N ASP A 58 16.68 -4.12 -11.44
CA ASP A 58 16.51 -4.18 -12.89
C ASP A 58 15.22 -4.86 -13.35
N GLN A 59 14.47 -5.46 -12.42
CA GLN A 59 13.20 -6.13 -12.72
C GLN A 59 11.98 -5.22 -12.59
N PHE A 60 12.14 -4.00 -12.04
CA PHE A 60 11.02 -3.06 -11.92
C PHE A 60 10.57 -2.56 -13.28
N ILE A 61 9.26 -2.34 -13.39
CA ILE A 61 8.61 -1.94 -14.62
C ILE A 61 8.26 -0.46 -14.56
N LEU A 62 8.56 0.28 -15.63
CA LEU A 62 8.09 1.65 -15.80
C LEU A 62 6.72 1.63 -16.48
N ILE A 63 5.75 2.32 -15.90
CA ILE A 63 4.39 2.45 -16.45
C ILE A 63 3.98 3.91 -16.56
N ASP A 64 3.08 4.18 -17.52
CA ASP A 64 2.43 5.47 -17.66
C ASP A 64 1.14 5.57 -16.81
N ASP A 65 0.43 6.66 -16.95
CA ASP A 65 -0.82 6.96 -16.24
C ASP A 65 -2.04 6.14 -16.68
N ARG A 66 -1.87 5.24 -17.66
CA ARG A 66 -2.85 4.27 -18.15
C ARG A 66 -2.46 2.83 -17.81
N ALA A 67 -1.42 2.65 -16.97
CA ALA A 67 -0.81 1.36 -16.65
C ALA A 67 -0.15 0.66 -17.87
N CYS A 68 0.15 1.37 -18.95
CA CYS A 68 0.90 0.85 -20.07
C CYS A 68 2.39 0.85 -19.75
N VAL A 69 3.08 -0.25 -20.11
CA VAL A 69 4.53 -0.37 -19.92
C VAL A 69 5.26 0.60 -20.86
N ILE A 70 6.22 1.32 -20.33
CA ILE A 70 7.11 2.22 -21.07
C ILE A 70 8.43 1.49 -21.30
N GLY A 71 8.80 1.28 -22.57
CA GLY A 71 10.02 0.58 -22.97
C GLY A 71 9.76 -0.82 -23.54
N ASP A 72 10.84 -1.57 -23.81
CA ASP A 72 10.79 -2.86 -24.51
C ASP A 72 10.65 -4.08 -23.58
N GLY A 73 10.24 -3.87 -22.32
CA GLY A 73 10.15 -4.92 -21.31
C GLY A 73 9.05 -5.95 -21.60
N SER A 74 9.37 -7.23 -21.51
CA SER A 74 8.39 -8.34 -21.61
C SER A 74 7.71 -8.65 -20.26
N ALA A 75 8.13 -8.03 -19.17
CA ALA A 75 7.57 -8.27 -17.85
C ALA A 75 6.15 -7.69 -17.72
N LYS A 76 5.23 -8.49 -17.17
CA LYS A 76 3.84 -8.07 -16.93
C LYS A 76 3.78 -7.24 -15.63
N PRO A 77 3.23 -6.01 -15.66
CA PRO A 77 2.95 -5.26 -14.44
C PRO A 77 1.82 -5.93 -13.64
N SER A 78 1.71 -5.58 -12.36
CA SER A 78 0.59 -6.03 -11.52
C SER A 78 -0.74 -5.59 -12.12
N ASP A 79 -1.74 -6.45 -12.04
CA ASP A 79 -3.12 -6.10 -12.44
C ASP A 79 -3.68 -4.96 -11.56
N GLU A 80 -3.07 -4.70 -10.40
CA GLU A 80 -3.44 -3.63 -9.46
C GLU A 80 -2.80 -2.26 -9.75
N CYS A 81 -2.03 -2.13 -10.85
CA CYS A 81 -1.49 -0.83 -11.29
C CYS A 81 -2.52 0.31 -11.33
N PRO A 82 -3.78 0.08 -11.78
CA PRO A 82 -4.79 1.14 -11.76
C PRO A 82 -5.07 1.71 -10.37
N LEU A 83 -4.97 0.90 -9.31
CA LEU A 83 -5.13 1.38 -7.92
C LEU A 83 -3.97 2.27 -7.50
N HIS A 84 -2.72 1.88 -7.81
CA HIS A 84 -1.55 2.70 -7.53
C HIS A 84 -1.63 4.06 -8.23
N ILE A 85 -1.99 4.07 -9.52
CA ILE A 85 -2.16 5.30 -10.30
C ILE A 85 -3.27 6.17 -9.69
N ARG A 86 -4.39 5.57 -9.29
CA ARG A 86 -5.51 6.28 -8.65
C ARG A 86 -5.07 6.95 -7.35
N ILE A 87 -4.35 6.22 -6.48
CA ILE A 87 -3.84 6.75 -5.21
C ILE A 87 -2.87 7.90 -5.48
N VAL A 88 -1.92 7.73 -6.40
CA VAL A 88 -0.97 8.80 -6.76
C VAL A 88 -1.69 10.06 -7.25
N LYS A 89 -2.69 9.91 -8.13
CA LYS A 89 -3.44 11.05 -8.68
C LYS A 89 -4.30 11.77 -7.63
N GLU A 90 -4.97 11.04 -6.75
CA GLU A 90 -5.93 11.62 -5.81
C GLU A 90 -5.30 12.06 -4.48
N ARG A 91 -4.22 11.41 -4.06
CA ARG A 91 -3.54 11.73 -2.79
C ARG A 91 -2.24 12.52 -2.99
N GLY A 92 -1.83 12.75 -4.23
CA GLY A 92 -0.55 13.40 -4.53
C GLY A 92 0.66 12.57 -4.10
N ALA A 93 0.47 11.26 -3.94
CA ALA A 93 1.48 10.36 -3.40
C ALA A 93 2.72 10.25 -4.30
N GLY A 94 3.90 10.17 -3.68
CA GLY A 94 5.16 9.85 -4.36
C GLY A 94 5.47 8.36 -4.33
N ALA A 95 4.87 7.59 -3.40
CA ALA A 95 4.98 6.13 -3.34
C ALA A 95 3.71 5.50 -2.79
N VAL A 96 3.38 4.29 -3.25
CA VAL A 96 2.23 3.49 -2.83
C VAL A 96 2.68 2.07 -2.54
N PHE A 97 2.32 1.55 -1.38
CA PHE A 97 2.67 0.21 -0.91
C PHE A 97 1.42 -0.60 -0.60
N HIS A 98 1.44 -1.85 -1.03
CA HIS A 98 0.40 -2.83 -0.80
C HIS A 98 0.98 -4.12 -0.24
N THR A 99 0.47 -4.56 0.90
CA THR A 99 0.91 -5.75 1.64
C THR A 99 -0.25 -6.70 1.91
N HIS A 100 0.10 -7.99 2.10
CA HIS A 100 -0.83 -9.09 2.40
C HIS A 100 -0.51 -9.73 3.75
N SER A 101 -0.41 -8.96 4.81
CA SER A 101 -0.17 -9.53 6.13
C SER A 101 -1.37 -10.37 6.61
N VAL A 102 -1.10 -11.33 7.50
CA VAL A 102 -2.16 -12.13 8.11
C VAL A 102 -3.16 -11.23 8.85
N TRP A 103 -2.66 -10.18 9.52
CA TRP A 103 -3.50 -9.30 10.32
C TRP A 103 -4.38 -8.38 9.47
N SER A 104 -3.84 -7.80 8.40
CA SER A 104 -4.64 -7.00 7.47
C SER A 104 -5.75 -7.84 6.82
N THR A 105 -5.43 -9.08 6.44
CA THR A 105 -6.40 -10.03 5.86
C THR A 105 -7.50 -10.41 6.84
N MET A 106 -7.15 -10.77 8.08
CA MET A 106 -8.13 -11.19 9.09
C MET A 106 -9.01 -10.04 9.56
N LEU A 107 -8.39 -8.90 9.91
CA LEU A 107 -9.13 -7.76 10.45
C LEU A 107 -10.02 -7.10 9.41
N SER A 108 -9.64 -7.14 8.12
CA SER A 108 -10.50 -6.67 7.04
C SER A 108 -11.79 -7.48 6.90
N GLU A 109 -11.75 -8.78 7.16
CA GLU A 109 -12.98 -9.60 7.18
C GLU A 109 -13.79 -9.36 8.44
N GLN A 110 -13.14 -9.35 9.61
CA GLN A 110 -13.84 -9.22 10.90
C GLN A 110 -14.58 -7.88 11.05
N ASN A 111 -14.07 -6.82 10.42
CA ASN A 111 -14.62 -5.47 10.55
C ASN A 111 -15.33 -4.99 9.27
N PHE A 112 -15.55 -5.85 8.30
CA PHE A 112 -16.16 -5.46 7.02
C PHE A 112 -17.55 -4.86 7.19
N GLU A 113 -18.42 -5.48 7.99
CA GLU A 113 -19.78 -5.00 8.25
C GLU A 113 -19.82 -3.64 8.97
N ASN A 114 -18.72 -3.27 9.65
CA ASN A 114 -18.56 -1.95 10.26
C ASN A 114 -18.14 -0.88 9.24
N GLY A 115 -17.79 -1.28 8.00
CA GLY A 115 -17.28 -0.40 6.95
C GLY A 115 -15.82 0.02 7.14
N GLY A 116 -15.16 -0.40 8.22
CA GLY A 116 -13.77 -0.05 8.51
C GLY A 116 -13.34 -0.41 9.93
N LEU A 117 -12.07 -0.18 10.20
CA LEU A 117 -11.43 -0.41 11.50
C LEU A 117 -10.97 0.90 12.11
N ALA A 118 -11.43 1.19 13.34
CA ALA A 118 -10.92 2.29 14.14
C ALA A 118 -9.72 1.82 14.98
N ILE A 119 -8.66 2.62 15.00
CA ILE A 119 -7.47 2.41 15.82
C ILE A 119 -7.18 3.69 16.58
N GLU A 120 -7.17 3.62 17.91
CA GLU A 120 -6.99 4.78 18.80
C GLU A 120 -6.25 4.41 20.07
N GLY A 121 -5.64 5.40 20.75
CA GLY A 121 -4.98 5.21 22.02
C GLY A 121 -3.55 4.67 21.94
N TYR A 122 -3.00 4.44 20.76
CA TYR A 122 -1.65 3.91 20.59
C TYR A 122 -0.64 5.01 20.28
N GLU A 123 0.48 5.04 21.02
CA GLU A 123 1.57 6.01 20.79
C GLU A 123 2.12 5.94 19.35
N MET A 124 2.11 4.74 18.73
CA MET A 124 2.58 4.50 17.37
C MET A 124 1.83 5.33 16.32
N LEU A 125 0.59 5.74 16.56
CA LEU A 125 -0.19 6.62 15.68
C LEU A 125 0.52 7.94 15.37
N LYS A 126 1.35 8.45 16.27
CA LYS A 126 2.11 9.71 16.08
C LYS A 126 3.14 9.67 14.95
N GLY A 127 3.47 8.51 14.44
CA GLY A 127 4.32 8.37 13.28
C GLY A 127 3.58 8.54 11.93
N LEU A 128 2.25 8.55 11.92
CA LEU A 128 1.45 8.87 10.74
C LEU A 128 1.54 10.37 10.44
N GLN A 129 1.50 10.72 9.15
CA GLN A 129 1.64 12.11 8.71
C GLN A 129 0.57 13.02 9.33
N GLY A 130 1.01 14.11 9.98
CA GLY A 130 0.12 15.10 10.59
C GLY A 130 -0.47 14.70 11.95
N VAL A 131 -0.27 13.47 12.42
CA VAL A 131 -0.74 13.00 13.72
C VAL A 131 0.24 13.44 14.82
N LYS A 132 -0.26 14.11 15.87
CA LYS A 132 0.56 14.70 16.93
C LYS A 132 0.34 14.08 18.32
N THR A 133 -0.72 13.28 18.47
CA THR A 133 -1.11 12.70 19.76
C THR A 133 -1.59 11.26 19.58
N HIS A 134 -1.39 10.43 20.61
CA HIS A 134 -1.93 9.07 20.67
C HIS A 134 -3.47 9.03 20.78
N GLU A 135 -4.12 10.14 21.12
CA GLU A 135 -5.59 10.27 21.16
C GLU A 135 -6.21 10.37 19.75
N HIS A 136 -5.36 10.46 18.71
CA HIS A 136 -5.82 10.38 17.32
C HIS A 136 -6.57 9.09 17.08
N ARG A 137 -7.70 9.19 16.40
CA ARG A 137 -8.46 8.05 15.90
C ARG A 137 -8.21 7.88 14.42
N GLU A 138 -7.39 6.90 14.08
CA GLU A 138 -7.21 6.49 12.69
C GLU A 138 -8.38 5.61 12.27
N TRP A 139 -8.95 5.92 11.12
CA TRP A 139 -9.99 5.11 10.50
C TRP A 139 -9.45 4.49 9.22
N LEU A 140 -9.33 3.16 9.19
CA LEU A 140 -8.99 2.40 8.00
C LEU A 140 -10.28 1.88 7.35
N PRO A 141 -10.78 2.49 6.28
CA PRO A 141 -11.94 1.99 5.57
C PRO A 141 -11.64 0.61 4.97
N ILE A 142 -12.66 -0.27 4.94
CA ILE A 142 -12.57 -1.60 4.37
C ILE A 142 -13.45 -1.66 3.14
N LEU A 143 -12.84 -1.95 2.00
CA LEU A 143 -13.52 -2.02 0.71
C LEU A 143 -13.71 -3.47 0.29
N GLU A 144 -14.87 -3.80 -0.28
CA GLU A 144 -15.09 -5.11 -0.90
C GLU A 144 -14.09 -5.30 -2.04
N ASN A 145 -13.42 -6.44 -2.04
CA ASN A 145 -12.47 -6.79 -3.09
C ASN A 145 -13.18 -7.03 -4.43
N SER A 146 -12.50 -6.77 -5.53
CA SER A 146 -13.00 -7.01 -6.89
C SER A 146 -11.86 -7.30 -7.84
N GLN A 147 -12.09 -8.21 -8.80
CA GLN A 147 -11.18 -8.42 -9.92
C GLN A 147 -11.39 -7.38 -11.03
N ASN A 148 -12.47 -6.61 -10.97
CA ASN A 148 -12.67 -5.44 -11.84
C ASN A 148 -11.93 -4.24 -11.26
N MET A 149 -10.72 -3.98 -11.76
CA MET A 149 -9.85 -2.90 -11.26
C MET A 149 -10.43 -1.51 -11.48
N THR A 150 -11.25 -1.30 -12.50
CA THR A 150 -11.94 -0.01 -12.73
C THR A 150 -12.95 0.25 -11.61
N GLU A 151 -13.81 -0.73 -11.33
CA GLU A 151 -14.79 -0.66 -10.26
C GLU A 151 -14.10 -0.47 -8.88
N LEU A 152 -13.03 -1.21 -8.64
CA LEU A 152 -12.28 -1.11 -7.40
C LEU A 152 -11.62 0.27 -7.24
N ALA A 153 -11.05 0.83 -8.31
CA ALA A 153 -10.49 2.16 -8.31
C ALA A 153 -11.56 3.25 -8.01
N ASP A 154 -12.79 3.06 -8.49
CA ASP A 154 -13.90 3.98 -8.19
C ASP A 154 -14.36 3.86 -6.72
N ARG A 155 -14.36 2.65 -6.14
CA ARG A 155 -14.59 2.45 -4.69
C ARG A 155 -13.51 3.15 -3.85
N VAL A 156 -12.24 3.06 -4.25
CA VAL A 156 -11.12 3.76 -3.60
C VAL A 156 -11.35 5.27 -3.65
N SER A 157 -11.72 5.83 -4.80
CA SER A 157 -12.03 7.26 -4.93
C SER A 157 -13.17 7.71 -4.04
N ASN A 158 -14.24 6.90 -3.95
CA ASN A 158 -15.38 7.17 -3.07
C ASN A 158 -14.93 7.18 -1.60
N SER A 159 -14.11 6.21 -1.21
CA SER A 159 -13.56 6.11 0.14
C SER A 159 -12.70 7.34 0.48
N PHE A 160 -11.86 7.82 -0.44
CA PHE A 160 -11.04 9.02 -0.21
C PHE A 160 -11.88 10.29 -0.03
N ARG A 161 -13.01 10.41 -0.73
CA ARG A 161 -13.94 11.52 -0.51
C ARG A 161 -14.63 11.45 0.84
N GLN A 162 -15.00 10.26 1.27
CA GLN A 162 -15.67 10.02 2.55
C GLN A 162 -14.71 10.14 3.75
N TYR A 163 -13.45 9.70 3.58
CA TYR A 163 -12.44 9.67 4.64
C TYR A 163 -11.16 10.37 4.18
N PRO A 164 -11.17 11.70 4.02
CA PRO A 164 -10.03 12.44 3.46
C PRO A 164 -8.77 12.37 4.32
N GLY A 165 -8.91 12.12 5.62
CA GLY A 165 -7.80 12.05 6.58
C GLY A 165 -7.19 10.66 6.76
N THR A 166 -7.69 9.63 6.10
CA THR A 166 -7.13 8.27 6.24
C THR A 166 -5.71 8.15 5.67
N HIS A 167 -4.87 7.34 6.33
CA HIS A 167 -3.51 7.03 5.88
C HIS A 167 -3.41 5.69 5.14
N GLY A 168 -4.51 4.96 5.03
CA GLY A 168 -4.57 3.69 4.33
C GLY A 168 -5.99 3.20 4.19
N PHE A 169 -6.16 2.07 3.51
CA PHE A 169 -7.41 1.32 3.46
C PHE A 169 -7.13 -0.18 3.36
N LEU A 170 -8.08 -0.97 3.75
CA LEU A 170 -8.03 -2.43 3.62
C LEU A 170 -8.93 -2.90 2.48
N LEU A 171 -8.49 -3.90 1.75
CA LEU A 171 -9.35 -4.70 0.89
C LEU A 171 -9.76 -5.95 1.67
N ARG A 172 -11.06 -6.26 1.66
CA ARG A 172 -11.63 -7.41 2.37
C ARG A 172 -10.93 -8.71 1.98
N ARG A 173 -10.47 -9.49 2.97
CA ARG A 173 -9.74 -10.77 2.81
C ARG A 173 -8.51 -10.68 1.90
N HIS A 174 -7.91 -9.50 1.80
CA HIS A 174 -6.82 -9.27 0.86
C HIS A 174 -5.62 -8.63 1.55
N GLY A 175 -5.65 -7.33 1.79
CA GLY A 175 -4.49 -6.67 2.37
C GLY A 175 -4.68 -5.18 2.59
N LEU A 176 -3.56 -4.53 2.95
CA LEU A 176 -3.46 -3.11 3.27
C LEU A 176 -2.86 -2.34 2.09
N TYR A 177 -3.45 -1.19 1.78
CA TYR A 177 -2.86 -0.13 0.94
C TYR A 177 -2.53 1.09 1.79
N THR A 178 -1.35 1.64 1.59
CA THR A 178 -0.94 2.94 2.13
C THR A 178 -0.02 3.67 1.16
N TRP A 179 0.24 4.94 1.43
CA TRP A 179 1.03 5.82 0.58
C TRP A 179 1.80 6.85 1.40
N GLY A 180 2.69 7.55 0.73
CA GLY A 180 3.40 8.69 1.28
C GLY A 180 3.80 9.67 0.18
N GLU A 181 4.22 10.88 0.55
CA GLU A 181 4.75 11.88 -0.39
C GLU A 181 6.08 11.44 -1.01
N ASP A 182 6.78 10.48 -0.36
CA ASP A 182 7.98 9.81 -0.82
C ASP A 182 8.06 8.36 -0.32
N LEU A 183 9.13 7.64 -0.70
CA LEU A 183 9.39 6.26 -0.28
C LEU A 183 9.54 6.14 1.25
N ALA A 184 10.20 7.08 1.89
CA ALA A 184 10.48 7.03 3.32
C ALA A 184 9.19 7.18 4.12
N GLN A 185 8.32 8.09 3.71
CA GLN A 185 7.01 8.29 4.35
C GLN A 185 6.09 7.09 4.11
N ALA A 186 6.00 6.57 2.87
CA ALA A 186 5.21 5.38 2.58
C ALA A 186 5.69 4.17 3.40
N LYS A 187 7.01 3.96 3.51
CA LYS A 187 7.59 2.90 4.35
C LYS A 187 7.23 3.08 5.82
N ARG A 188 7.34 4.28 6.35
CA ARG A 188 6.96 4.59 7.72
C ARG A 188 5.47 4.29 7.96
N HIS A 189 4.59 4.71 7.05
CA HIS A 189 3.15 4.47 7.20
C HIS A 189 2.81 2.97 7.19
N ILE A 190 3.37 2.18 6.26
CA ILE A 190 3.09 0.74 6.21
C ILE A 190 3.58 0.03 7.48
N GLU A 191 4.78 0.34 7.97
CA GLU A 191 5.32 -0.24 9.19
C GLU A 191 4.47 0.07 10.42
N ILE A 192 3.96 1.29 10.51
CA ILE A 192 3.06 1.72 11.59
C ILE A 192 1.72 1.01 11.51
N LEU A 193 1.11 1.01 10.34
CA LEU A 193 -0.21 0.41 10.16
C LEU A 193 -0.18 -1.11 10.36
N GLU A 194 0.85 -1.80 9.85
CA GLU A 194 1.01 -3.25 10.07
C GLU A 194 1.26 -3.57 11.55
N PHE A 195 2.07 -2.77 12.26
CA PHE A 195 2.25 -2.91 13.70
C PHE A 195 0.93 -2.73 14.46
N LEU A 196 0.14 -1.71 14.09
CA LEU A 196 -1.14 -1.43 14.73
C LEU A 196 -2.17 -2.53 14.45
N LEU A 197 -2.24 -3.03 13.22
CA LEU A 197 -3.10 -4.16 12.85
C LEU A 197 -2.73 -5.41 13.64
N GLU A 198 -1.45 -5.73 13.78
CA GLU A 198 -1.00 -6.86 14.58
C GLU A 198 -1.37 -6.66 16.06
N THR A 199 -1.16 -5.47 16.61
CA THR A 199 -1.48 -5.15 18.02
C THR A 199 -2.97 -5.30 18.28
N VAL A 200 -3.83 -4.73 17.44
CA VAL A 200 -5.29 -4.88 17.55
C VAL A 200 -5.71 -6.35 17.43
N GLY A 201 -5.19 -7.06 16.43
CA GLY A 201 -5.53 -8.47 16.23
C GLY A 201 -5.11 -9.38 17.39
N ARG A 202 -3.96 -9.12 18.01
CA ARG A 202 -3.52 -9.84 19.21
C ARG A 202 -4.37 -9.50 20.43
N SER A 203 -4.73 -8.23 20.63
CA SER A 203 -5.56 -7.78 21.74
C SER A 203 -6.95 -8.41 21.72
N LEU A 204 -7.58 -8.48 20.54
CA LEU A 204 -8.89 -9.13 20.39
C LEU A 204 -8.86 -10.62 20.77
N ARG A 205 -7.73 -11.33 20.55
CA ARG A 205 -7.58 -12.74 20.92
C ARG A 205 -7.32 -12.96 22.40
N SER A 206 -6.69 -12.02 23.07
CA SER A 206 -6.33 -12.14 24.50
C SER A 206 -7.42 -11.67 25.47
N GLY A 207 -8.55 -11.15 24.97
CA GLY A 207 -9.63 -10.64 25.81
C GLY A 207 -9.25 -9.40 26.62
N PHE A 208 -8.17 -8.73 26.28
CA PHE A 208 -7.85 -7.41 26.79
C PHE A 208 -8.75 -6.39 26.07
N ASN A 209 -9.85 -6.00 26.72
CA ASN A 209 -10.65 -4.82 26.38
C ASN A 209 -10.19 -3.62 27.20
#